data_f888d4def738bc0eaf7ce24c1a7a7dad
#
_entry.id   f888d4def738bc0eaf7ce24c1a7a7dad
#
_cell.length_a   1.000
_cell.length_b   1.000
_cell.length_c   1.000
_cell.angle_alpha   90.00
_cell.angle_beta   90.00
_cell.angle_gamma   90.00
#
_symmetry.space_group_name_H-M   'P 1'
#
loop_
_entity.id
_entity.type
_entity.pdbx_description
1 polymer ?
#
loop_
_entity_poly.entity_id
_entity_poly.type
_entity_poly.pdbx_seq_one_letter_code
_entity_poly.pdbx_strand_id
1 'polypeptide(L)'
;MSAAEQLARDERARLGLGDEAPVADLVRVLERDGGVCIALCHLGEQGLAGLYQTREGVPVIMINSSPHPVRVRFTIAHEYGHHRLGHGVAVDRVIDTSSRDRREVGANQFAAELLLPGVGLDRWLRSRGDAQPDLETVARLANHYGVSCEVALHRLERLRRVRPAVRRALQARIEAGEHRDLAWQLGLSELEDTVTEERRLGVRLPAVTRRAVLRAVEDGLIDGETAAERLHVDRLEVQRMRRHGRAID
;
A
#
# COMPACT_ATOMS: atom_id res chain seq x y z
N MET A 1 -21.86 -1.54 6.14
CA MET A 1 -20.71 -2.27 5.59
C MET A 1 -21.06 -2.71 4.19
N SER A 2 -20.21 -2.46 3.22
CA SER A 2 -20.42 -2.88 1.83
C SER A 2 -19.87 -4.30 1.59
N ALA A 3 -20.22 -4.90 0.43
CA ALA A 3 -19.65 -6.19 0.03
C ALA A 3 -18.12 -6.14 -0.11
N ALA A 4 -17.57 -5.03 -0.62
CA ALA A 4 -16.13 -4.86 -0.75
C ALA A 4 -15.42 -4.77 0.63
N GLU A 5 -16.03 -4.10 1.61
CA GLU A 5 -15.49 -4.07 2.99
C GLU A 5 -15.56 -5.45 3.66
N GLN A 6 -16.65 -6.21 3.43
CA GLN A 6 -16.72 -7.57 3.94
C GLN A 6 -15.64 -8.45 3.32
N LEU A 7 -15.49 -8.40 1.99
CA LEU A 7 -14.44 -9.14 1.28
C LEU A 7 -13.03 -8.79 1.80
N ALA A 8 -12.76 -7.52 2.10
CA ALA A 8 -11.48 -7.10 2.67
C ALA A 8 -11.23 -7.67 4.07
N ARG A 9 -12.26 -7.81 4.90
CA ARG A 9 -12.16 -8.49 6.22
C ARG A 9 -11.85 -9.96 6.07
N ASP A 10 -12.61 -10.63 5.21
CA ASP A 10 -12.40 -12.05 4.93
C ASP A 10 -10.99 -12.28 4.40
N GLU A 11 -10.52 -11.35 3.58
CA GLU A 11 -9.16 -11.35 3.03
C GLU A 11 -8.09 -11.11 4.11
N ARG A 12 -8.31 -10.19 5.04
CA ARG A 12 -7.40 -10.01 6.20
C ARG A 12 -7.28 -11.28 7.02
N ALA A 13 -8.39 -11.97 7.28
CA ALA A 13 -8.39 -13.25 7.98
C ALA A 13 -7.62 -14.31 7.20
N ARG A 14 -7.83 -14.42 5.88
CA ARG A 14 -7.13 -15.37 4.99
C ARG A 14 -5.62 -15.12 4.95
N LEU A 15 -5.20 -13.84 4.96
CA LEU A 15 -3.80 -13.42 4.96
C LEU A 15 -3.14 -13.45 6.36
N GLY A 16 -3.87 -13.86 7.40
CA GLY A 16 -3.36 -13.90 8.77
C GLY A 16 -3.07 -12.53 9.40
N LEU A 17 -3.70 -11.47 8.90
CA LEU A 17 -3.46 -10.09 9.36
C LEU A 17 -4.26 -9.72 10.62
N GLY A 18 -5.26 -10.51 10.97
CA GLY A 18 -6.23 -10.15 12.00
C GLY A 18 -7.12 -8.98 11.60
N ASP A 19 -7.98 -8.53 12.50
CA ASP A 19 -8.99 -7.50 12.25
C ASP A 19 -8.67 -6.12 12.86
N GLU A 20 -7.49 -5.95 13.44
CA GLU A 20 -7.09 -4.72 14.16
C GLU A 20 -5.75 -4.14 13.74
N ALA A 21 -4.74 -4.99 13.58
CA ALA A 21 -3.36 -4.55 13.41
C ALA A 21 -3.09 -3.87 12.06
N PRO A 22 -2.19 -2.87 12.01
CA PRO A 22 -1.64 -2.37 10.76
C PRO A 22 -0.95 -3.49 9.97
N VAL A 23 -0.95 -3.39 8.65
CA VAL A 23 -0.17 -4.29 7.79
C VAL A 23 1.25 -3.75 7.69
N ALA A 24 2.25 -4.43 8.24
CA ALA A 24 3.63 -3.94 8.22
C ALA A 24 4.24 -3.93 6.81
N ASP A 25 4.34 -5.09 6.17
CA ASP A 25 4.89 -5.26 4.82
C ASP A 25 3.80 -5.77 3.87
N LEU A 26 3.08 -4.81 3.28
CA LEU A 26 1.94 -5.12 2.39
C LEU A 26 2.38 -5.93 1.17
N VAL A 27 3.48 -5.52 0.52
CA VAL A 27 3.95 -6.15 -0.71
C VAL A 27 4.33 -7.60 -0.45
N ARG A 28 5.11 -7.86 0.60
CA ARG A 28 5.51 -9.22 0.97
C ARG A 28 4.32 -10.12 1.29
N VAL A 29 3.36 -9.61 2.05
CA VAL A 29 2.14 -10.36 2.40
C VAL A 29 1.35 -10.71 1.14
N LEU A 30 1.13 -9.75 0.24
CA LEU A 30 0.36 -9.98 -0.98
C LEU A 30 1.08 -10.89 -1.98
N GLU A 31 2.41 -10.81 -2.10
CA GLU A 31 3.19 -11.71 -2.96
C GLU A 31 3.25 -13.14 -2.39
N ARG A 32 3.37 -13.30 -1.07
CA ARG A 32 3.49 -14.61 -0.44
C ARG A 32 2.14 -15.31 -0.32
N ASP A 33 1.13 -14.60 0.20
CA ASP A 33 -0.15 -15.18 0.61
C ASP A 33 -1.32 -14.67 -0.23
N GLY A 34 -1.18 -13.49 -0.87
CA GLY A 34 -2.19 -12.90 -1.74
C GLY A 34 -2.27 -13.52 -3.14
N GLY A 35 -1.22 -14.21 -3.58
CA GLY A 35 -1.17 -14.89 -4.88
C GLY A 35 -1.00 -13.92 -6.06
N VAL A 36 -0.44 -12.73 -5.86
CA VAL A 36 -0.21 -11.73 -6.90
C VAL A 36 1.29 -11.43 -7.08
N CYS A 37 1.68 -11.03 -8.27
CA CYS A 37 3.02 -10.51 -8.56
C CYS A 37 2.99 -8.98 -8.54
N ILE A 38 3.85 -8.33 -7.75
CA ILE A 38 3.87 -6.88 -7.60
C ILE A 38 5.18 -6.29 -8.12
N ALA A 39 5.07 -5.42 -9.14
CA ALA A 39 6.18 -4.64 -9.67
C ALA A 39 6.01 -3.16 -9.27
N LEU A 40 7.08 -2.55 -8.75
CA LEU A 40 7.14 -1.11 -8.50
C LEU A 40 8.04 -0.48 -9.56
N CYS A 41 7.55 0.53 -10.27
CA CYS A 41 8.27 1.21 -11.35
C CYS A 41 8.27 2.72 -11.11
N HIS A 42 9.40 3.36 -11.28
CA HIS A 42 9.49 4.81 -11.17
C HIS A 42 9.06 5.46 -12.50
N LEU A 43 7.81 5.92 -12.59
CA LEU A 43 7.21 6.46 -13.81
C LEU A 43 7.03 7.99 -13.82
N GLY A 44 7.55 8.68 -12.79
CA GLY A 44 7.32 10.11 -12.58
C GLY A 44 5.95 10.43 -11.98
N GLU A 45 5.76 11.67 -11.51
CA GLU A 45 4.56 12.06 -10.76
C GLU A 45 3.30 12.14 -11.63
N GLN A 46 3.44 12.41 -12.92
CA GLN A 46 2.33 12.49 -13.89
C GLN A 46 2.05 11.17 -14.62
N GLY A 47 2.76 10.11 -14.23
CA GLY A 47 2.60 8.79 -14.82
C GLY A 47 1.34 8.07 -14.36
N LEU A 48 1.18 6.85 -14.85
CA LEU A 48 0.18 5.90 -14.38
C LEU A 48 0.32 5.70 -12.87
N ALA A 49 -0.77 5.64 -12.12
CA ALA A 49 -0.71 5.33 -10.68
C ALA A 49 -0.55 3.84 -10.45
N GLY A 50 -1.39 3.02 -11.08
CA GLY A 50 -1.37 1.57 -10.97
C GLY A 50 -1.99 0.88 -12.17
N LEU A 51 -1.74 -0.41 -12.25
CA LEU A 51 -2.33 -1.31 -13.25
C LEU A 51 -2.49 -2.68 -12.61
N TYR A 52 -3.69 -3.24 -12.75
CA TYR A 52 -3.94 -4.66 -12.50
C TYR A 52 -4.32 -5.38 -13.77
N GLN A 53 -3.74 -6.55 -14.01
CA GLN A 53 -4.13 -7.47 -15.08
C GLN A 53 -3.77 -8.91 -14.72
N THR A 54 -4.44 -9.86 -15.36
CA THR A 54 -4.03 -11.27 -15.34
C THR A 54 -3.33 -11.61 -16.66
N ARG A 55 -2.12 -12.13 -16.59
CA ARG A 55 -1.36 -12.63 -17.75
C ARG A 55 -1.08 -14.11 -17.59
N GLU A 56 -1.53 -14.90 -18.55
CA GLU A 56 -1.33 -16.37 -18.54
C GLU A 56 -1.77 -17.02 -17.22
N GLY A 57 -2.87 -16.53 -16.63
CA GLY A 57 -3.39 -17.00 -15.35
C GLY A 57 -2.70 -16.44 -14.11
N VAL A 58 -1.65 -15.63 -14.27
CA VAL A 58 -0.93 -15.00 -13.15
C VAL A 58 -1.44 -13.56 -12.95
N PRO A 59 -1.96 -13.21 -11.76
CA PRO A 59 -2.32 -11.85 -11.42
C PRO A 59 -1.07 -10.98 -11.26
N VAL A 60 -1.02 -9.86 -11.99
CA VAL A 60 0.09 -8.90 -11.95
C VAL A 60 -0.42 -7.51 -11.60
N ILE A 61 0.22 -6.90 -10.63
CA ILE A 61 0.01 -5.51 -10.20
C ILE A 61 1.28 -4.74 -10.49
N MET A 62 1.17 -3.65 -11.26
CA MET A 62 2.26 -2.71 -11.50
C MET A 62 1.90 -1.36 -10.90
N ILE A 63 2.81 -0.80 -10.10
CA ILE A 63 2.58 0.43 -9.34
C ILE A 63 3.65 1.45 -9.67
N ASN A 64 3.24 2.69 -9.85
CA ASN A 64 4.16 3.82 -9.90
C ASN A 64 4.69 4.12 -8.48
N SER A 65 5.99 3.98 -8.29
CA SER A 65 6.66 4.24 -7.00
C SER A 65 7.12 5.69 -6.83
N SER A 66 6.87 6.57 -7.82
CA SER A 66 7.28 7.98 -7.75
C SER A 66 6.52 8.81 -6.70
N PRO A 67 5.20 8.62 -6.47
CA PRO A 67 4.46 9.35 -5.45
C PRO A 67 4.91 9.02 -4.03
N HIS A 68 4.42 9.81 -3.06
CA HIS A 68 4.66 9.60 -1.64
C HIS A 68 4.33 8.16 -1.19
N PRO A 69 5.14 7.52 -0.33
CA PRO A 69 5.01 6.12 0.09
C PRO A 69 3.62 5.68 0.54
N VAL A 70 2.94 6.49 1.36
CA VAL A 70 1.57 6.17 1.83
C VAL A 70 0.57 6.12 0.67
N ARG A 71 0.82 6.91 -0.41
CA ARG A 71 0.02 6.87 -1.63
C ARG A 71 0.28 5.59 -2.42
N VAL A 72 1.56 5.24 -2.59
CA VAL A 72 1.98 3.98 -3.23
C VAL A 72 1.34 2.78 -2.52
N ARG A 73 1.37 2.77 -1.19
CA ARG A 73 0.79 1.72 -0.36
C ARG A 73 -0.73 1.61 -0.56
N PHE A 74 -1.45 2.73 -0.60
CA PHE A 74 -2.89 2.72 -0.86
C PHE A 74 -3.19 2.22 -2.27
N THR A 75 -2.41 2.65 -3.28
CA THR A 75 -2.53 2.18 -4.67
C THR A 75 -2.34 0.66 -4.77
N ILE A 76 -1.33 0.09 -4.10
CA ILE A 76 -1.13 -1.37 -4.06
C ILE A 76 -2.39 -2.08 -3.52
N ALA A 77 -2.94 -1.60 -2.40
CA ALA A 77 -4.15 -2.17 -1.80
C ALA A 77 -5.38 -2.01 -2.71
N HIS A 78 -5.48 -0.91 -3.46
CA HIS A 78 -6.53 -0.62 -4.42
C HIS A 78 -6.49 -1.57 -5.63
N GLU A 79 -5.33 -1.72 -6.27
CA GLU A 79 -5.15 -2.66 -7.38
C GLU A 79 -5.38 -4.11 -6.94
N TYR A 80 -4.98 -4.44 -5.72
CA TYR A 80 -5.32 -5.72 -5.12
C TYR A 80 -6.83 -5.87 -4.91
N GLY A 81 -7.53 -4.78 -4.57
CA GLY A 81 -8.99 -4.72 -4.51
C GLY A 81 -9.62 -5.06 -5.86
N HIS A 82 -9.11 -4.52 -6.98
CA HIS A 82 -9.58 -4.89 -8.32
C HIS A 82 -9.41 -6.39 -8.59
N HIS A 83 -8.27 -6.97 -8.20
CA HIS A 83 -8.06 -8.40 -8.30
C HIS A 83 -9.11 -9.21 -7.52
N ARG A 84 -9.30 -8.89 -6.24
CA ARG A 84 -10.18 -9.64 -5.34
C ARG A 84 -11.66 -9.49 -5.69
N LEU A 85 -12.07 -8.33 -6.24
CA LEU A 85 -13.42 -8.05 -6.70
C LEU A 85 -13.72 -8.58 -8.11
N GLY A 86 -12.74 -9.18 -8.78
CA GLY A 86 -12.91 -9.76 -10.11
C GLY A 86 -13.15 -8.73 -11.22
N HIS A 87 -12.58 -7.53 -11.11
CA HIS A 87 -12.82 -6.44 -12.05
C HIS A 87 -12.15 -6.61 -13.42
N GLY A 88 -11.37 -7.68 -13.64
CA GLY A 88 -10.60 -7.88 -14.87
C GLY A 88 -9.41 -6.93 -14.94
N VAL A 89 -9.15 -6.33 -16.11
CA VAL A 89 -8.08 -5.34 -16.26
C VAL A 89 -8.52 -4.00 -15.65
N ALA A 90 -7.67 -3.41 -14.82
CA ALA A 90 -7.80 -2.05 -14.31
C ALA A 90 -6.54 -1.24 -14.66
N VAL A 91 -6.71 0.02 -15.04
CA VAL A 91 -5.63 0.93 -15.42
C VAL A 91 -5.95 2.29 -14.84
N ASP A 92 -5.23 2.67 -13.80
CA ASP A 92 -5.51 3.89 -13.05
C ASP A 92 -4.41 4.93 -13.24
N ARG A 93 -4.78 6.09 -13.78
CA ARG A 93 -3.87 7.23 -13.86
C ARG A 93 -3.75 7.94 -12.51
N VAL A 94 -4.87 8.04 -11.81
CA VAL A 94 -4.96 8.61 -10.46
C VAL A 94 -5.99 7.82 -9.68
N ILE A 95 -5.65 7.43 -8.45
CA ILE A 95 -6.65 6.84 -7.54
C ILE A 95 -7.51 7.97 -6.99
N ASP A 96 -8.75 8.05 -7.47
CA ASP A 96 -9.75 9.01 -7.04
C ASP A 96 -10.66 8.40 -5.97
N THR A 97 -10.46 8.79 -4.71
CA THR A 97 -11.28 8.34 -3.59
C THR A 97 -12.71 8.90 -3.61
N SER A 98 -12.97 9.90 -4.46
CA SER A 98 -14.29 10.50 -4.69
C SER A 98 -15.02 9.95 -5.92
N SER A 99 -14.43 8.99 -6.63
CA SER A 99 -15.00 8.37 -7.84
C SER A 99 -16.43 7.87 -7.61
N ARG A 100 -17.25 7.98 -8.65
CA ARG A 100 -18.60 7.44 -8.70
C ARG A 100 -18.70 6.13 -9.48
N ASP A 101 -17.63 5.71 -10.14
CA ASP A 101 -17.58 4.39 -10.76
C ASP A 101 -17.66 3.30 -9.68
N ARG A 102 -18.59 2.37 -9.85
CA ARG A 102 -18.81 1.30 -8.84
C ARG A 102 -17.60 0.40 -8.65
N ARG A 103 -16.80 0.20 -9.69
CA ARG A 103 -15.57 -0.61 -9.61
C ARG A 103 -14.54 0.12 -8.74
N GLU A 104 -14.32 1.41 -9.02
CA GLU A 104 -13.39 2.27 -8.27
C GLU A 104 -13.84 2.44 -6.81
N VAL A 105 -15.14 2.69 -6.60
CA VAL A 105 -15.72 2.77 -5.25
C VAL A 105 -15.49 1.46 -4.49
N GLY A 106 -15.68 0.32 -5.14
CA GLY A 106 -15.44 -1.00 -4.56
C GLY A 106 -13.97 -1.20 -4.19
N ALA A 107 -13.04 -0.91 -5.11
CA ALA A 107 -11.61 -1.04 -4.88
C ALA A 107 -11.12 -0.09 -3.78
N ASN A 108 -11.60 1.17 -3.75
CA ASN A 108 -11.31 2.12 -2.68
C ASN A 108 -11.80 1.65 -1.31
N GLN A 109 -13.01 1.08 -1.25
CA GLN A 109 -13.58 0.55 -0.01
C GLN A 109 -12.83 -0.68 0.49
N PHE A 110 -12.44 -1.56 -0.43
CA PHE A 110 -11.61 -2.72 -0.13
C PHE A 110 -10.24 -2.28 0.43
N ALA A 111 -9.54 -1.37 -0.27
CA ALA A 111 -8.24 -0.86 0.16
C ALA A 111 -8.31 -0.20 1.54
N ALA A 112 -9.32 0.63 1.76
CA ALA A 112 -9.52 1.30 3.05
C ALA A 112 -9.77 0.31 4.19
N GLU A 113 -10.57 -0.74 4.01
CA GLU A 113 -10.80 -1.76 5.05
C GLU A 113 -9.58 -2.67 5.22
N LEU A 114 -8.87 -3.01 4.13
CA LEU A 114 -7.65 -3.81 4.20
C LEU A 114 -6.56 -3.11 5.04
N LEU A 115 -6.35 -1.81 4.83
CA LEU A 115 -5.30 -1.03 5.50
C LEU A 115 -5.74 -0.45 6.84
N LEU A 116 -6.98 0.05 6.95
CA LEU A 116 -7.59 0.61 8.16
C LEU A 116 -8.83 -0.20 8.54
N PRO A 117 -8.70 -1.38 9.14
CA PRO A 117 -9.85 -2.18 9.54
C PRO A 117 -10.72 -1.43 10.56
N GLY A 118 -12.04 -1.45 10.35
CA GLY A 118 -12.96 -0.68 11.18
C GLY A 118 -12.93 -1.08 12.66
N VAL A 119 -12.71 -2.36 12.97
CA VAL A 119 -12.57 -2.87 14.34
C VAL A 119 -11.34 -2.28 15.02
N GLY A 120 -10.18 -2.33 14.32
CA GLY A 120 -8.92 -1.78 14.83
C GLY A 120 -8.99 -0.27 15.04
N LEU A 121 -9.58 0.46 14.09
CA LEU A 121 -9.81 1.89 14.20
C LEU A 121 -10.68 2.24 15.42
N ASP A 122 -11.78 1.52 15.63
CA ASP A 122 -12.66 1.73 16.79
C ASP A 122 -11.95 1.46 18.12
N ARG A 123 -11.12 0.42 18.19
CA ARG A 123 -10.32 0.11 19.39
C ARG A 123 -9.27 1.20 19.63
N TRP A 124 -8.58 1.62 18.58
CA TRP A 124 -7.56 2.65 18.64
C TRP A 124 -8.15 4.00 19.14
N LEU A 125 -9.30 4.44 18.62
CA LEU A 125 -9.98 5.65 19.10
C LEU A 125 -10.39 5.52 20.58
N ARG A 126 -10.95 4.38 20.99
CA ARG A 126 -11.34 4.17 22.40
C ARG A 126 -10.15 4.22 23.35
N SER A 127 -8.98 3.71 22.95
CA SER A 127 -7.78 3.74 23.78
C SER A 127 -7.26 5.16 24.04
N ARG A 128 -7.61 6.12 23.18
CA ARG A 128 -7.22 7.53 23.35
C ARG A 128 -8.25 8.36 24.11
N GLY A 129 -9.47 7.87 24.27
CA GLY A 129 -10.55 8.60 24.94
C GLY A 129 -11.11 9.79 24.17
N ASP A 130 -10.78 9.91 22.89
CA ASP A 130 -11.17 11.06 22.08
C ASP A 130 -12.67 11.01 21.71
N ALA A 131 -13.46 11.94 22.23
CA ALA A 131 -14.89 12.05 21.94
C ALA A 131 -15.17 12.48 20.50
N GLN A 132 -14.29 13.29 19.92
CA GLN A 132 -14.29 13.72 18.50
C GLN A 132 -12.86 13.81 18.01
N PRO A 133 -12.53 13.18 16.85
CA PRO A 133 -11.21 13.30 16.25
C PRO A 133 -10.88 14.75 15.90
N ASP A 134 -9.69 15.17 16.22
CA ASP A 134 -9.05 16.41 15.79
C ASP A 134 -7.94 16.13 14.75
N LEU A 135 -7.16 17.13 14.35
CA LEU A 135 -6.09 16.95 13.36
C LEU A 135 -4.97 16.05 13.88
N GLU A 136 -4.65 16.12 15.18
CA GLU A 136 -3.65 15.25 15.79
C GLU A 136 -4.11 13.79 15.78
N THR A 137 -5.36 13.54 16.13
CA THR A 137 -5.97 12.21 16.07
C THR A 137 -5.89 11.63 14.66
N VAL A 138 -6.22 12.44 13.63
CA VAL A 138 -6.14 12.01 12.21
C VAL A 138 -4.70 11.73 11.81
N ALA A 139 -3.74 12.60 12.14
CA ALA A 139 -2.34 12.42 11.81
C ALA A 139 -1.73 11.16 12.46
N ARG A 140 -2.00 10.95 13.75
CA ARG A 140 -1.53 9.75 14.47
C ARG A 140 -2.17 8.46 13.95
N LEU A 141 -3.46 8.51 13.60
CA LEU A 141 -4.17 7.37 13.01
C LEU A 141 -3.57 7.03 11.63
N ALA A 142 -3.37 8.04 10.80
CA ALA A 142 -2.76 7.91 9.48
C ALA A 142 -1.36 7.27 9.59
N ASN A 143 -0.53 7.79 10.49
CA ASN A 143 0.80 7.25 10.76
C ASN A 143 0.73 5.79 11.25
N HIS A 144 -0.12 5.50 12.23
CA HIS A 144 -0.24 4.15 12.80
C HIS A 144 -0.58 3.09 11.75
N TYR A 145 -1.48 3.40 10.80
CA TYR A 145 -1.90 2.47 9.75
C TYR A 145 -1.12 2.61 8.44
N GLY A 146 -0.24 3.59 8.31
CA GLY A 146 0.55 3.83 7.10
C GLY A 146 -0.28 4.26 5.91
N VAL A 147 -1.19 5.22 6.11
CA VAL A 147 -2.04 5.82 5.08
C VAL A 147 -1.96 7.34 5.14
N SER A 148 -2.50 8.05 4.14
CA SER A 148 -2.57 9.52 4.19
C SER A 148 -3.64 10.02 5.16
N CYS A 149 -3.50 11.28 5.62
CA CYS A 149 -4.50 11.92 6.46
C CYS A 149 -5.87 12.02 5.75
N GLU A 150 -5.89 12.20 4.42
CA GLU A 150 -7.12 12.20 3.62
C GLU A 150 -7.81 10.84 3.68
N VAL A 151 -7.07 9.74 3.50
CA VAL A 151 -7.61 8.38 3.59
C VAL A 151 -8.13 8.09 5.00
N ALA A 152 -7.39 8.48 6.03
CA ALA A 152 -7.80 8.31 7.43
C ALA A 152 -9.09 9.09 7.73
N LEU A 153 -9.16 10.37 7.31
CA LEU A 153 -10.34 11.22 7.51
C LEU A 153 -11.56 10.68 6.75
N HIS A 154 -11.38 10.27 5.50
CA HIS A 154 -12.45 9.64 4.70
C HIS A 154 -12.96 8.35 5.37
N ARG A 155 -12.06 7.56 5.95
CA ARG A 155 -12.42 6.34 6.67
C ARG A 155 -13.22 6.65 7.94
N LEU A 156 -12.83 7.64 8.72
CA LEU A 156 -13.56 8.12 9.89
C LEU A 156 -14.98 8.60 9.54
N GLU A 157 -15.12 9.34 8.44
CA GLU A 157 -16.42 9.78 7.92
C GLU A 157 -17.29 8.59 7.54
N ARG A 158 -16.76 7.65 6.76
CA ARG A 158 -17.51 6.47 6.31
C ARG A 158 -17.99 5.61 7.48
N LEU A 159 -17.21 5.49 8.53
CA LEU A 159 -17.56 4.79 9.75
C LEU A 159 -18.40 5.62 10.73
N ARG A 160 -18.74 6.87 10.37
CA ARG A 160 -19.50 7.82 11.19
C ARG A 160 -18.83 8.12 12.54
N ARG A 161 -17.47 8.20 12.55
CA ARG A 161 -16.67 8.52 13.75
C ARG A 161 -16.33 9.99 13.84
N VAL A 162 -16.68 10.78 12.83
CA VAL A 162 -16.51 12.23 12.78
C VAL A 162 -17.80 12.89 12.32
N ARG A 163 -18.18 14.00 13.00
CA ARG A 163 -19.35 14.78 12.60
C ARG A 163 -19.09 15.57 11.31
N PRO A 164 -20.10 15.81 10.46
CA PRO A 164 -19.90 16.49 9.16
C PRO A 164 -19.23 17.86 9.26
N ALA A 165 -19.55 18.64 10.29
CA ALA A 165 -18.93 19.96 10.50
C ALA A 165 -17.43 19.85 10.84
N VAL A 166 -17.08 18.92 11.74
CA VAL A 166 -15.68 18.65 12.12
C VAL A 166 -14.92 18.09 10.92
N ARG A 167 -15.53 17.17 10.17
CA ARG A 167 -14.95 16.61 8.94
C ARG A 167 -14.56 17.70 7.94
N ARG A 168 -15.46 18.67 7.67
CA ARG A 168 -15.16 19.77 6.75
C ARG A 168 -14.01 20.66 7.26
N ALA A 169 -14.00 20.97 8.55
CA ALA A 169 -12.92 21.76 9.15
C ALA A 169 -11.57 21.04 9.06
N LEU A 170 -11.53 19.73 9.35
CA LEU A 170 -10.31 18.91 9.25
C LEU A 170 -9.83 18.79 7.80
N GLN A 171 -10.76 18.64 6.84
CA GLN A 171 -10.42 18.59 5.41
C GLN A 171 -9.72 19.89 4.97
N ALA A 172 -10.27 21.06 5.33
CA ALA A 172 -9.66 22.35 4.99
C ALA A 172 -8.24 22.50 5.58
N ARG A 173 -8.02 22.02 6.81
CA ARG A 173 -6.70 22.04 7.46
C ARG A 173 -5.70 21.08 6.79
N ILE A 174 -6.17 19.91 6.37
CA ILE A 174 -5.35 18.94 5.61
C ILE A 174 -4.98 19.54 4.25
N GLU A 175 -5.91 20.15 3.53
CA GLU A 175 -5.66 20.83 2.25
C GLU A 175 -4.69 22.01 2.38
N ALA A 176 -4.75 22.74 3.51
CA ALA A 176 -3.78 23.78 3.86
C ALA A 176 -2.38 23.24 4.22
N GLY A 177 -2.21 21.93 4.37
CA GLY A 177 -0.93 21.31 4.70
C GLY A 177 -0.59 21.29 6.20
N GLU A 178 -1.46 21.77 7.09
CA GLU A 178 -1.21 21.85 8.54
C GLU A 178 -0.86 20.49 9.17
N HIS A 179 -1.36 19.41 8.61
CA HIS A 179 -1.05 18.05 9.06
C HIS A 179 0.43 17.67 8.92
N ARG A 180 1.17 18.28 7.98
CA ARG A 180 2.61 18.02 7.76
C ARG A 180 3.44 18.66 8.86
N ASP A 181 3.16 19.92 9.18
CA ASP A 181 3.84 20.63 10.28
C ASP A 181 3.57 19.94 11.61
N LEU A 182 2.32 19.51 11.82
CA LEU A 182 1.93 18.76 13.01
C LEU A 182 2.62 17.40 13.09
N ALA A 183 2.69 16.66 11.99
CA ALA A 183 3.39 15.37 11.95
C ALA A 183 4.87 15.52 12.31
N TRP A 184 5.53 16.54 11.78
CA TRP A 184 6.90 16.90 12.13
C TRP A 184 7.06 17.19 13.63
N GLN A 185 6.19 18.04 14.20
CA GLN A 185 6.20 18.37 15.65
C GLN A 185 5.98 17.15 16.54
N LEU A 186 5.21 16.18 16.08
CA LEU A 186 4.87 14.96 16.80
C LEU A 186 5.88 13.82 16.58
N GLY A 187 6.90 14.02 15.75
CA GLY A 187 7.88 12.98 15.40
C GLY A 187 7.26 11.79 14.64
N LEU A 188 6.22 12.04 13.83
CA LEU A 188 5.51 11.01 13.08
C LEU A 188 6.14 10.73 11.69
N SER A 189 7.31 11.27 11.42
CA SER A 189 8.00 11.16 10.12
C SER A 189 8.69 9.81 9.87
N GLU A 190 8.78 8.93 10.86
CA GLU A 190 9.50 7.65 10.77
C GLU A 190 8.94 6.69 9.69
N LEU A 191 7.67 6.84 9.28
CA LEU A 191 7.11 6.06 8.16
C LEU A 191 7.67 6.50 6.79
N GLU A 192 8.19 7.72 6.69
CA GLU A 192 8.85 8.19 5.47
C GLU A 192 10.21 7.53 5.29
N ASP A 193 10.93 7.22 6.38
CA ASP A 193 12.28 6.69 6.35
C ASP A 193 12.33 5.21 5.96
N THR A 194 11.38 4.40 6.41
CA THR A 194 11.34 2.95 6.15
C THR A 194 11.05 2.62 4.67
N VAL A 195 10.35 3.50 3.97
CA VAL A 195 10.02 3.32 2.53
C VAL A 195 11.08 3.93 1.61
N THR A 196 12.02 4.68 2.17
CA THR A 196 13.05 5.41 1.40
C THR A 196 14.07 4.45 0.78
N GLU A 197 14.32 3.29 1.36
CA GLU A 197 15.25 2.30 0.81
C GLU A 197 14.68 1.62 -0.45
N GLU A 198 13.40 1.28 -0.49
CA GLU A 198 12.74 0.74 -1.68
C GLU A 198 12.60 1.78 -2.81
N ARG A 199 12.52 3.08 -2.48
CA ARG A 199 12.54 4.18 -3.46
C ARG A 199 13.88 4.34 -4.18
N ARG A 200 14.99 4.01 -3.56
CA ARG A 200 16.35 4.14 -4.16
C ARG A 200 16.57 3.18 -5.31
N LEU A 201 15.82 2.11 -5.39
CA LEU A 201 16.05 1.04 -6.37
C LEU A 201 15.36 1.28 -7.73
N GLY A 202 14.63 2.38 -7.94
CA GLY A 202 14.00 2.76 -9.23
C GLY A 202 12.97 1.76 -9.74
N VAL A 203 13.27 0.47 -9.70
CA VAL A 203 12.37 -0.64 -10.11
C VAL A 203 12.49 -1.78 -9.11
N ARG A 204 11.35 -2.23 -8.58
CA ARG A 204 11.25 -3.46 -7.79
C ARG A 204 10.49 -4.51 -8.59
N LEU A 205 11.15 -5.58 -8.96
CA LEU A 205 10.50 -6.72 -9.62
C LEU A 205 9.81 -7.64 -8.60
N PRO A 206 8.77 -8.40 -9.03
CA PRO A 206 8.14 -9.41 -8.18
C PRO A 206 9.15 -10.39 -7.56
N ALA A 207 8.89 -10.85 -6.34
CA ALA A 207 9.77 -11.77 -5.62
C ALA A 207 10.05 -13.07 -6.41
N VAL A 208 9.04 -13.59 -7.12
CA VAL A 208 9.18 -14.77 -7.98
C VAL A 208 10.18 -14.52 -9.12
N THR A 209 10.13 -13.34 -9.75
CA THR A 209 11.06 -12.95 -10.83
C THR A 209 12.48 -12.81 -10.28
N ARG A 210 12.64 -12.12 -9.14
CA ARG A 210 13.95 -11.97 -8.49
C ARG A 210 14.55 -13.33 -8.13
N ARG A 211 13.78 -14.23 -7.53
CA ARG A 211 14.25 -15.60 -7.22
C ARG A 211 14.65 -16.37 -8.47
N ALA A 212 13.86 -16.29 -9.54
CA ALA A 212 14.18 -16.98 -10.80
C ALA A 212 15.49 -16.48 -11.40
N VAL A 213 15.72 -15.17 -11.41
CA VAL A 213 17.00 -14.58 -11.91
C VAL A 213 18.16 -14.99 -11.04
N LEU A 214 18.05 -14.93 -9.70
CA LEU A 214 19.11 -15.34 -8.78
C LEU A 214 19.45 -16.83 -8.91
N ARG A 215 18.42 -17.67 -9.05
CA ARG A 215 18.61 -19.12 -9.29
C ARG A 215 19.34 -19.37 -10.62
N ALA A 216 19.00 -18.64 -11.69
CA ALA A 216 19.69 -18.77 -12.98
C ALA A 216 21.18 -18.41 -12.88
N VAL A 217 21.57 -17.50 -11.97
CA VAL A 217 23.00 -17.22 -11.67
C VAL A 217 23.64 -18.38 -10.91
N GLU A 218 22.93 -18.98 -9.95
CA GLU A 218 23.43 -20.11 -9.15
C GLU A 218 23.63 -21.36 -10.02
N ASP A 219 22.70 -21.58 -10.96
CA ASP A 219 22.75 -22.70 -11.93
C ASP A 219 23.76 -22.42 -13.09
N GLY A 220 24.42 -21.26 -13.11
CA GLY A 220 25.38 -20.90 -14.16
C GLY A 220 24.76 -20.60 -15.53
N LEU A 221 23.44 -20.38 -15.61
CA LEU A 221 22.71 -20.10 -16.85
C LEU A 221 22.92 -18.65 -17.30
N ILE A 222 23.14 -17.72 -16.38
CA ILE A 222 23.48 -16.32 -16.63
C ILE A 222 24.57 -15.88 -15.66
N ASP A 223 25.32 -14.84 -16.04
CA ASP A 223 26.33 -14.24 -15.17
C ASP A 223 25.73 -13.15 -14.27
N GLY A 224 26.56 -12.64 -13.32
CA GLY A 224 26.11 -11.62 -12.38
C GLY A 224 25.85 -10.26 -13.01
N GLU A 225 26.40 -9.97 -14.19
CA GLU A 225 26.16 -8.73 -14.93
C GLU A 225 24.81 -8.78 -15.63
N THR A 226 24.51 -9.85 -16.34
CA THR A 226 23.19 -10.13 -16.91
C THR A 226 22.10 -10.12 -15.85
N ALA A 227 22.37 -10.66 -14.67
CA ALA A 227 21.42 -10.62 -13.56
C ALA A 227 21.18 -9.19 -13.04
N ALA A 228 22.24 -8.38 -12.92
CA ALA A 228 22.15 -6.98 -12.51
C ALA A 228 21.29 -6.16 -13.48
N GLU A 229 21.49 -6.33 -14.79
CA GLU A 229 20.67 -5.72 -15.83
C GLU A 229 19.19 -6.14 -15.72
N ARG A 230 18.92 -7.44 -15.61
CA ARG A 230 17.56 -7.98 -15.51
C ARG A 230 16.82 -7.57 -14.25
N LEU A 231 17.54 -7.37 -13.15
CA LEU A 231 16.99 -6.94 -11.86
C LEU A 231 16.94 -5.42 -11.72
N HIS A 232 17.53 -4.67 -12.65
CA HIS A 232 17.68 -3.21 -12.60
C HIS A 232 18.39 -2.73 -11.33
N VAL A 233 19.45 -3.47 -10.94
CA VAL A 233 20.27 -3.17 -9.75
C VAL A 233 21.74 -3.21 -10.13
N ASP A 234 22.64 -2.78 -9.23
CA ASP A 234 24.05 -2.96 -9.44
C ASP A 234 24.53 -4.40 -9.10
N ARG A 235 25.75 -4.73 -9.55
CA ARG A 235 26.33 -6.06 -9.36
C ARG A 235 26.58 -6.41 -7.88
N LEU A 236 26.86 -5.41 -7.04
CA LEU A 236 27.05 -5.62 -5.61
C LEU A 236 25.72 -6.00 -4.94
N GLU A 237 24.61 -5.40 -5.39
CA GLU A 237 23.29 -5.73 -4.88
C GLU A 237 22.87 -7.16 -5.26
N VAL A 238 23.18 -7.62 -6.47
CA VAL A 238 22.99 -9.04 -6.84
C VAL A 238 23.74 -9.97 -5.87
N GLN A 239 24.99 -9.62 -5.51
CA GLN A 239 25.77 -10.40 -4.55
C GLN A 239 25.16 -10.39 -3.14
N ARG A 240 24.62 -9.24 -2.70
CA ARG A 240 23.91 -9.12 -1.42
C ARG A 240 22.65 -9.97 -1.41
N MET A 241 21.82 -9.86 -2.45
CA MET A 241 20.59 -10.66 -2.60
C MET A 241 20.88 -12.16 -2.54
N ARG A 242 21.94 -12.63 -3.20
CA ARG A 242 22.36 -14.06 -3.14
C ARG A 242 22.75 -14.52 -1.75
N ARG A 243 23.42 -13.65 -0.96
CA ARG A 243 23.80 -13.97 0.43
C ARG A 243 22.59 -14.03 1.35
N HIS A 244 21.65 -13.10 1.19
CA HIS A 244 20.43 -13.04 2.01
C HIS A 244 19.40 -14.09 1.59
N GLY A 245 19.30 -14.44 0.30
CA GLY A 245 18.43 -15.48 -0.20
C GLY A 245 18.76 -16.87 0.36
N ARG A 246 20.03 -17.14 0.66
CA ARG A 246 20.47 -18.38 1.34
C ARG A 246 20.11 -18.47 2.83
N ALA A 247 19.65 -17.38 3.43
CA ALA A 247 19.25 -17.33 4.85
C ALA A 247 17.74 -17.42 5.06
N ILE A 248 16.94 -17.58 3.99
CA ILE A 248 15.46 -17.55 4.02
C ILE A 248 14.84 -18.86 3.48
N ASP A 249 15.65 -19.80 3.02
CA ASP A 249 15.27 -21.20 2.79
C ASP A 249 15.56 -22.01 4.09
#